data_a376b15b1f377a7fa94eedd8c2965085
#
_entry.id   a376b15b1f377a7fa94eedd8c2965085
#
_cell.length_a   1.000
_cell.length_b   1.000
_cell.length_c   1.000
_cell.angle_alpha   90.00
_cell.angle_beta   90.00
_cell.angle_gamma   90.00
#
_symmetry.space_group_name_H-M   'P 1'
#
loop_
_entity.id
_entity.type
_entity.pdbx_description
1 polymer ?
#
loop_
_entity_poly.entity_id
_entity_poly.type
_entity_poly.pdbx_seq_one_letter_code
_entity_poly.pdbx_strand_id
1 'polypeptide(L)'
;IGRLIYQLPMPLCKMFIKEIFDGKSPDDFDEETITTINKFFENSLNVSETSRQLYIHRNTLVYRLDKLQKSTNLDLRVFEDAITFKIALMVVKYMKYLENQEF
;
A
#
# COMPACT_ATOMS: atom_id res chain seq x y z
N ILE A 1 6.23 -11.88 9.23
CA ILE A 1 4.91 -11.42 8.78
C ILE A 1 4.53 -12.05 7.44
N GLY A 2 5.43 -12.05 6.45
CA GLY A 2 5.13 -12.62 5.16
C GLY A 2 4.70 -14.09 5.22
N ARG A 3 5.40 -14.89 6.01
CA ARG A 3 5.05 -16.29 6.20
C ARG A 3 3.66 -16.47 6.79
N LEU A 4 3.30 -15.63 7.76
CA LEU A 4 1.97 -15.68 8.36
C LEU A 4 0.89 -15.32 7.34
N ILE A 5 1.13 -14.31 6.51
CA ILE A 5 0.19 -13.86 5.49
C ILE A 5 -0.07 -14.98 4.48
N TYR A 6 0.97 -15.73 4.07
CA TYR A 6 0.82 -16.83 3.11
C TYR A 6 0.05 -18.03 3.66
N GLN A 7 -0.31 -18.01 4.94
CA GLN A 7 -1.14 -19.05 5.55
C GLN A 7 -2.59 -18.62 5.73
N LEU A 8 -2.96 -17.38 5.36
CA LEU A 8 -4.30 -16.87 5.54
C LEU A 8 -5.27 -17.44 4.50
N PRO A 9 -6.48 -17.86 4.89
CA PRO A 9 -7.52 -18.26 3.94
C PRO A 9 -7.98 -17.07 3.09
N MET A 10 -8.33 -17.32 1.83
CA MET A 10 -8.79 -16.28 0.91
C MET A 10 -9.98 -15.45 1.45
N PRO A 11 -11.03 -16.05 2.05
CA PRO A 11 -12.14 -15.25 2.59
C PRO A 11 -11.68 -14.24 3.65
N LEU A 12 -10.72 -14.63 4.49
CA LEU A 12 -10.19 -13.75 5.52
C LEU A 12 -9.39 -12.60 4.90
N CYS A 13 -8.62 -12.88 3.86
CA CYS A 13 -7.89 -11.87 3.10
C CYS A 13 -8.83 -10.83 2.50
N LYS A 14 -9.90 -11.29 1.86
CA LYS A 14 -10.90 -10.41 1.25
C LYS A 14 -11.58 -9.52 2.27
N MET A 15 -11.93 -10.09 3.43
CA MET A 15 -12.56 -9.34 4.52
C MET A 15 -11.62 -8.26 5.05
N PHE A 16 -10.34 -8.60 5.25
CA PHE A 16 -9.32 -7.67 5.72
C PHE A 16 -9.17 -6.48 4.75
N ILE A 17 -9.03 -6.77 3.46
CA ILE A 17 -8.86 -5.73 2.44
C ILE A 17 -10.08 -4.82 2.35
N LYS A 18 -11.28 -5.40 2.40
CA LYS A 18 -12.53 -4.63 2.38
C LYS A 18 -12.61 -3.68 3.57
N GLU A 19 -12.22 -4.15 4.74
CA GLU A 19 -12.25 -3.38 5.98
C GLU A 19 -11.25 -2.23 5.94
N ILE A 20 -10.01 -2.50 5.49
CA ILE A 20 -8.94 -1.51 5.44
C ILE A 20 -9.22 -0.42 4.40
N PHE A 21 -9.67 -0.80 3.21
CA PHE A 21 -9.83 0.13 2.08
C PHE A 21 -11.26 0.58 1.85
N ASP A 22 -12.19 0.22 2.75
CA ASP A 22 -13.58 0.65 2.71
C ASP A 22 -14.22 0.49 1.32
N GLY A 23 -14.07 -0.71 0.76
CA GLY A 23 -14.65 -1.06 -0.53
C GLY A 23 -13.85 -0.62 -1.75
N LYS A 24 -12.74 0.10 -1.56
CA LYS A 24 -11.85 0.45 -2.66
C LYS A 24 -10.77 -0.62 -2.79
N SER A 25 -10.43 -0.97 -4.03
CA SER A 25 -9.43 -2.00 -4.28
C SER A 25 -8.04 -1.38 -4.42
N PRO A 26 -7.01 -1.96 -3.78
CA PRO A 26 -5.63 -1.55 -4.07
C PRO A 26 -5.23 -1.80 -5.53
N ASP A 27 -5.96 -2.63 -6.25
CA ASP A 27 -5.76 -2.84 -7.68
C ASP A 27 -6.04 -1.58 -8.50
N ASP A 28 -6.78 -0.63 -7.92
CA ASP A 28 -7.09 0.66 -8.56
C ASP A 28 -5.90 1.62 -8.51
N PHE A 29 -4.83 1.28 -7.81
CA PHE A 29 -3.62 2.10 -7.78
C PHE A 29 -2.80 1.87 -9.05
N ASP A 30 -2.44 2.96 -9.72
CA ASP A 30 -1.58 2.86 -10.90
C ASP A 30 -0.13 2.53 -10.51
N GLU A 31 0.67 2.21 -11.52
CA GLU A 31 2.06 1.83 -11.31
C GLU A 31 2.87 2.96 -10.66
N GLU A 32 2.59 4.20 -11.03
CA GLU A 32 3.27 5.36 -10.46
C GLU A 32 2.96 5.49 -8.96
N THR A 33 1.71 5.27 -8.56
CA THR A 33 1.31 5.31 -7.15
C THR A 33 2.01 4.22 -6.35
N ILE A 34 2.04 3.00 -6.86
CA ILE A 34 2.71 1.87 -6.19
C ILE A 34 4.20 2.15 -6.05
N THR A 35 4.85 2.67 -7.09
CA THR A 35 6.26 3.03 -7.04
C THR A 35 6.53 4.08 -5.96
N THR A 36 5.68 5.10 -5.88
CA THR A 36 5.77 6.15 -4.86
C THR A 36 5.66 5.56 -3.45
N ILE A 37 4.68 4.70 -3.23
CA ILE A 37 4.46 4.06 -1.92
C ILE A 37 5.67 3.23 -1.52
N ASN A 38 6.18 2.40 -2.43
CA ASN A 38 7.31 1.54 -2.14
C ASN A 38 8.58 2.34 -1.84
N LYS A 39 8.83 3.40 -2.60
CA LYS A 39 9.98 4.28 -2.33
C LYS A 39 9.86 4.97 -0.98
N PHE A 40 8.66 5.39 -0.61
CA PHE A 40 8.43 6.03 0.68
C PHE A 40 8.73 5.05 1.83
N PHE A 41 8.31 3.81 1.69
CA PHE A 41 8.63 2.77 2.69
C PHE A 41 10.13 2.48 2.74
N GLU A 42 10.78 2.35 1.58
CA GLU A 42 12.23 2.10 1.51
C GLU A 42 13.03 3.20 2.21
N ASN A 43 12.55 4.43 2.15
CA ASN A 43 13.21 5.59 2.76
C ASN A 43 12.71 5.88 4.17
N SER A 44 12.12 4.91 4.83
CA SER A 44 11.65 5.00 6.23
C SER A 44 10.73 6.19 6.47
N LEU A 45 9.82 6.44 5.52
CA LEU A 45 8.83 7.51 5.56
C LEU A 45 9.45 8.92 5.53
N ASN A 46 10.61 9.06 4.92
CA ASN A 46 11.28 10.35 4.77
C ASN A 46 10.82 11.02 3.46
N VAL A 47 10.05 12.10 3.58
CA VAL A 47 9.48 12.81 2.44
C VAL A 47 10.58 13.41 1.55
N SER A 48 11.57 14.07 2.14
CA SER A 48 12.63 14.75 1.39
C SER A 48 13.48 13.77 0.57
N GLU A 49 13.88 12.66 1.19
CA GLU A 49 14.71 11.67 0.50
C GLU A 49 13.91 10.96 -0.59
N THR A 50 12.64 10.65 -0.33
CA THR A 50 11.78 10.00 -1.32
C THR A 50 11.56 10.88 -2.54
N SER A 51 11.26 12.16 -2.33
CA SER A 51 11.07 13.10 -3.45
C SER A 51 12.34 13.24 -4.28
N ARG A 52 13.49 13.29 -3.63
CA ARG A 52 14.79 13.37 -4.32
C ARG A 52 15.01 12.14 -5.20
N GLN A 53 14.77 10.94 -4.68
CA GLN A 53 14.98 9.71 -5.43
C GLN A 53 13.98 9.53 -6.56
N LEU A 54 12.78 10.06 -6.44
CA LEU A 54 11.77 10.00 -7.48
C LEU A 54 11.88 11.14 -8.48
N TYR A 55 12.81 12.07 -8.29
CA TYR A 55 13.00 13.24 -9.15
C TYR A 55 11.74 14.10 -9.26
N ILE A 56 11.00 14.25 -8.13
CA ILE A 56 9.80 15.08 -8.06
C ILE A 56 9.96 16.13 -6.97
N HIS A 57 9.19 17.21 -7.10
CA HIS A 57 9.16 18.23 -6.07
C HIS A 57 8.52 17.67 -4.79
N ARG A 58 9.02 18.12 -3.63
CA ARG A 58 8.47 17.71 -2.34
C ARG A 58 6.95 17.90 -2.27
N ASN A 59 6.45 19.03 -2.76
CA ASN A 59 5.01 19.32 -2.73
C ASN A 59 4.21 18.33 -3.57
N THR A 60 4.78 17.81 -4.65
CA THR A 60 4.16 16.78 -5.47
C THR A 60 4.00 15.49 -4.68
N LEU A 61 5.02 15.11 -3.93
CA LEU A 61 4.95 13.91 -3.08
C LEU A 61 3.90 14.09 -1.98
N VAL A 62 3.90 15.23 -1.31
CA VAL A 62 2.90 15.54 -0.27
C VAL A 62 1.50 15.46 -0.85
N TYR A 63 1.28 16.00 -2.04
CA TYR A 63 -0.01 15.94 -2.72
C TYR A 63 -0.45 14.47 -2.95
N ARG A 64 0.48 13.63 -3.42
CA ARG A 64 0.19 12.21 -3.66
C ARG A 64 -0.17 11.50 -2.36
N LEU A 65 0.55 11.78 -1.27
CA LEU A 65 0.27 11.19 0.04
C LEU A 65 -1.09 11.64 0.58
N ASP A 66 -1.43 12.94 0.41
CA ASP A 66 -2.73 13.47 0.81
C ASP A 66 -3.87 12.82 0.01
N LYS A 67 -3.66 12.60 -1.27
CA LYS A 67 -4.64 11.94 -2.13
C LYS A 67 -4.89 10.50 -1.69
N LEU A 68 -3.82 9.79 -1.33
CA LEU A 68 -3.94 8.42 -0.79
C LEU A 68 -4.71 8.42 0.53
N GLN A 69 -4.44 9.39 1.41
CA GLN A 69 -5.16 9.49 2.67
C GLN A 69 -6.65 9.70 2.44
N LYS A 70 -7.02 10.54 1.50
CA LYS A 70 -8.43 10.79 1.17
C LYS A 70 -9.12 9.55 0.62
N SER A 71 -8.40 8.76 -0.18
CA SER A 71 -9.00 7.58 -0.82
C SER A 71 -9.02 6.35 0.09
N THR A 72 -8.10 6.23 1.04
CA THR A 72 -7.95 5.02 1.87
C THR A 72 -8.17 5.25 3.36
N ASN A 73 -8.25 6.50 3.80
CA ASN A 73 -8.26 6.90 5.21
C ASN A 73 -6.97 6.54 5.97
N LEU A 74 -5.92 6.18 5.25
CA LEU A 74 -4.63 5.84 5.85
C LEU A 74 -3.60 6.89 5.44
N ASP A 75 -2.98 7.53 6.43
CA ASP A 75 -1.91 8.50 6.19
C ASP A 75 -0.56 7.80 6.30
N LEU A 76 0.12 7.62 5.18
CA LEU A 76 1.40 6.91 5.14
C LEU A 76 2.50 7.61 5.94
N ARG A 77 2.30 8.87 6.31
CA ARG A 77 3.25 9.61 7.16
C ARG A 77 3.10 9.25 8.63
N VAL A 78 1.99 8.63 9.01
CA VAL A 78 1.74 8.12 10.36
C VAL A 78 2.22 6.67 10.41
N PHE A 79 3.12 6.37 11.33
CA PHE A 79 3.79 5.07 11.39
C PHE A 79 2.81 3.89 11.45
N GLU A 80 1.79 3.99 12.30
CA GLU A 80 0.80 2.90 12.42
C GLU A 80 0.01 2.70 11.14
N ASP A 81 -0.39 3.79 10.48
CA ASP A 81 -1.11 3.71 9.22
C ASP A 81 -0.22 3.15 8.11
N ALA A 82 1.06 3.51 8.12
CA ALA A 82 2.03 2.99 7.16
C ALA A 82 2.19 1.47 7.30
N ILE A 83 2.27 0.97 8.55
CA ILE A 83 2.34 -0.46 8.79
C ILE A 83 1.09 -1.16 8.28
N THR A 84 -0.09 -0.63 8.61
CA THR A 84 -1.36 -1.18 8.15
C THR A 84 -1.42 -1.25 6.62
N PHE A 85 -1.01 -0.17 5.96
CA PHE A 85 -1.00 -0.10 4.50
C PHE A 85 -0.03 -1.12 3.90
N LYS A 86 1.16 -1.25 4.47
CA LYS A 86 2.16 -2.21 4.00
C LYS A 86 1.65 -3.63 4.11
N ILE A 87 1.04 -3.99 5.23
CA ILE A 87 0.47 -5.33 5.42
C ILE A 87 -0.66 -5.55 4.41
N ALA A 88 -1.50 -4.56 4.17
CA ALA A 88 -2.58 -4.67 3.19
C ALA A 88 -2.05 -4.93 1.78
N LEU A 89 -0.97 -4.25 1.38
CA LEU A 89 -0.34 -4.50 0.08
C LEU A 89 0.22 -5.91 -0.02
N MET A 90 0.79 -6.44 1.06
CA MET A 90 1.29 -7.82 1.10
C MET A 90 0.14 -8.82 0.95
N VAL A 91 -0.99 -8.56 1.61
CA VAL A 91 -2.17 -9.42 1.51
C VAL A 91 -2.72 -9.41 0.08
N VAL A 92 -2.80 -8.24 -0.56
CA VAL A 92 -3.26 -8.13 -1.96
C VAL A 92 -2.34 -8.92 -2.89
N LYS A 93 -1.05 -8.80 -2.70
CA LYS A 93 -0.07 -9.54 -3.50
C LYS A 93 -0.25 -11.05 -3.36
N TYR A 94 -0.51 -11.51 -2.14
CA TYR A 94 -0.78 -12.92 -1.86
C TYR A 94 -2.08 -13.38 -2.55
N MET A 95 -3.14 -12.56 -2.47
CA MET A 95 -4.40 -12.89 -3.13
C MET A 95 -4.22 -13.05 -4.63
N LYS A 96 -3.47 -12.17 -5.26
CA LYS A 96 -3.15 -12.27 -6.69
C LYS A 96 -2.37 -13.53 -7.01
N TYR A 97 -1.43 -13.89 -6.14
CA TYR A 97 -0.67 -15.13 -6.28
C TYR A 97 -1.60 -16.35 -6.26
N LEU A 98 -2.55 -16.39 -5.31
CA LEU A 98 -3.50 -17.49 -5.22
C LEU A 98 -4.42 -17.57 -6.46
N GLU A 99 -4.89 -16.43 -6.95
CA GLU A 99 -5.71 -16.39 -8.16
C GLU A 99 -4.97 -16.96 -9.37
N ASN A 100 -3.67 -16.72 -9.47
CA ASN A 100 -2.84 -17.21 -10.57
C ASN A 100 -2.51 -18.70 -10.43
N GLN A 101 -2.76 -19.30 -9.26
CA GLN A 101 -2.49 -20.71 -9.01
C GLN A 101 -3.70 -21.61 -9.32
N GLU A 102 -4.85 -21.05 -9.62
CA GLU A 102 -6.11 -21.78 -9.83
C GLU A 102 -6.28 -22.31 -11.26
N PHE A 103 -5.19 -22.64 -11.95
CA PHE A 103 -5.28 -23.22 -13.30
C PHE A 103 -5.07 -24.72 -13.28
#